data_7951e7b4e0fb9415aa32216a0cc26e70
#
_entry.id   7951e7b4e0fb9415aa32216a0cc26e70
#
_cell.length_a   1.000
_cell.length_b   1.000
_cell.length_c   1.000
_cell.angle_alpha   90.00
_cell.angle_beta   90.00
_cell.angle_gamma   90.00
#
_symmetry.space_group_name_H-M   'P 1'
#
loop_
_entity.id
_entity.type
_entity.pdbx_description
1 polymer ?
#
loop_
_entity_poly.entity_id
_entity_poly.type
_entity_poly.pdbx_seq_one_letter_code
_entity_poly.pdbx_strand_id
1 'polypeptide(L)'
;MASKTQKAIKISQKHLLGIQDLSINDVNLILNESQSFIKLNQSKNKRLNVLNGKTQINLFFEPSTRTQSSFELAGKRLGADVMSVSYTHLTLPTTTSV
;
A
#
# COMPACT_ATOMS: atom_id res chain seq x y z
N MET A 1 12.29 0.84 23.32
CA MET A 1 12.60 0.67 22.57
C MET A 1 11.92 0.47 21.36
N ALA A 2 11.24 -0.49 21.17
CA ALA A 2 10.50 -0.62 19.97
C ALA A 2 9.60 0.52 19.75
N SER A 3 9.20 1.13 20.78
CA SER A 3 8.25 2.17 20.61
C SER A 3 8.77 3.30 19.80
N LYS A 4 10.04 3.55 19.80
CA LYS A 4 10.45 4.64 19.07
C LYS A 4 10.41 4.38 17.64
N THR A 5 10.46 3.18 17.17
CA THR A 5 10.39 2.98 15.75
C THR A 5 9.02 3.17 15.25
N GLN A 6 8.04 3.23 16.12
CA GLN A 6 6.71 3.32 15.65
C GLN A 6 6.17 4.65 15.60
N LYS A 7 6.78 5.64 16.09
CA LYS A 7 6.18 6.87 16.03
C LYS A 7 6.92 7.86 15.29
N ALA A 8 7.93 7.80 14.85
CA ALA A 8 8.62 8.88 14.25
C ALA A 8 8.33 9.10 12.81
N ILE A 9 7.73 8.15 12.15
CA ILE A 9 7.63 8.22 10.74
C ILE A 9 6.26 8.63 10.29
N LYS A 10 6.18 9.83 9.77
CA LYS A 10 4.93 10.35 9.26
C LYS A 10 5.21 11.24 8.11
N ILE A 11 4.52 11.06 7.01
CA ILE A 11 4.64 11.98 5.88
C ILE A 11 3.72 13.15 6.14
N SER A 12 3.93 14.23 5.42
CA SER A 12 3.19 15.45 5.66
C SER A 12 1.76 15.39 5.16
N GLN A 13 1.45 14.49 4.26
CA GLN A 13 0.13 14.41 3.68
C GLN A 13 -0.67 13.29 4.32
N LYS A 14 -1.95 13.53 4.53
CA LYS A 14 -2.81 12.52 5.08
C LYS A 14 -3.15 11.47 4.02
N HIS A 15 -3.30 11.93 2.78
CA HIS A 15 -3.62 11.04 1.68
C HIS A 15 -2.56 11.18 0.61
N LEU A 16 -2.20 10.09 -0.03
CA LEU A 16 -1.20 10.12 -1.07
C LEU A 16 -1.91 10.13 -2.40
N LEU A 17 -2.12 11.32 -2.94
CA LEU A 17 -2.86 11.49 -4.19
C LEU A 17 -1.98 11.71 -5.39
N GLY A 18 -0.72 11.98 -5.20
CA GLY A 18 0.22 12.18 -6.28
C GLY A 18 1.53 12.61 -5.68
N ILE A 19 2.56 12.66 -6.51
CA ILE A 19 3.87 12.95 -5.99
C ILE A 19 4.10 14.44 -5.82
N GLN A 20 3.33 15.25 -6.51
CA GLN A 20 3.57 16.69 -6.46
C GLN A 20 3.28 17.30 -5.10
N ASP A 21 2.50 16.63 -4.28
CA ASP A 21 2.20 17.14 -2.96
C ASP A 21 3.17 16.65 -1.90
N LEU A 22 4.15 15.85 -2.27
CA LEU A 22 5.10 15.33 -1.33
C LEU A 22 6.34 16.19 -1.29
N SER A 23 6.86 16.40 -0.08
CA SER A 23 8.12 17.10 0.04
C SER A 23 9.26 16.12 -0.20
N ILE A 24 10.47 16.65 -0.34
CA ILE A 24 11.62 15.79 -0.49
C ILE A 24 11.79 14.93 0.75
N ASN A 25 11.49 15.47 1.92
CA ASN A 25 11.56 14.68 3.15
C ASN A 25 10.56 13.54 3.13
N ASP A 26 9.35 13.77 2.60
CA ASP A 26 8.36 12.70 2.50
C ASP A 26 8.86 11.59 1.60
N VAL A 27 9.43 11.93 0.46
CA VAL A 27 9.95 10.94 -0.47
C VAL A 27 11.07 10.15 0.18
N ASN A 28 11.97 10.82 0.88
CA ASN A 28 13.06 10.15 1.55
C ASN A 28 12.56 9.21 2.65
N LEU A 29 11.54 9.63 3.38
CA LEU A 29 10.97 8.76 4.40
C LEU A 29 10.40 7.49 3.78
N ILE A 30 9.69 7.62 2.69
CA ILE A 30 9.10 6.46 2.02
C ILE A 30 10.20 5.53 1.54
N LEU A 31 11.24 6.08 0.91
CA LEU A 31 12.32 5.26 0.38
C LEU A 31 13.08 4.57 1.50
N ASN A 32 13.31 5.27 2.60
CA ASN A 32 14.02 4.66 3.72
C ASN A 32 13.20 3.56 4.36
N GLU A 33 11.89 3.76 4.49
CA GLU A 33 11.05 2.73 5.05
C GLU A 33 11.00 1.52 4.15
N SER A 34 11.04 1.72 2.84
CA SER A 34 10.99 0.59 1.93
C SER A 34 12.21 -0.30 2.08
N GLN A 35 13.35 0.26 2.49
CA GLN A 35 14.54 -0.54 2.72
C GLN A 35 14.34 -1.53 3.87
N SER A 36 13.66 -1.09 4.92
CA SER A 36 13.42 -2.00 6.03
C SER A 36 12.43 -3.09 5.64
N PHE A 37 11.51 -2.81 4.74
CA PHE A 37 10.58 -3.84 4.28
C PHE A 37 11.27 -4.85 3.37
N ILE A 38 12.32 -4.47 2.67
CA ILE A 38 13.09 -5.42 1.90
C ILE A 38 13.71 -6.44 2.85
N LYS A 39 14.24 -5.99 3.98
CA LYS A 39 14.81 -6.90 4.95
C LYS A 39 13.74 -7.78 5.56
N LEU A 40 12.58 -7.23 5.84
CA LEU A 40 11.50 -8.00 6.40
C LEU A 40 11.08 -9.12 5.43
N ASN A 41 11.04 -8.83 4.15
CA ASN A 41 10.65 -9.81 3.16
C ASN A 41 11.65 -10.94 3.02
N GLN A 42 12.87 -10.74 3.49
CA GLN A 42 13.89 -11.77 3.47
C GLN A 42 13.91 -12.59 4.75
N SER A 43 13.13 -12.21 5.73
CA SER A 43 13.13 -12.93 7.00
C SER A 43 12.08 -14.03 6.98
N LYS A 44 12.11 -14.86 8.01
CA LYS A 44 11.13 -15.93 8.09
C LYS A 44 9.76 -15.41 8.46
N ASN A 45 9.71 -14.45 9.35
CA ASN A 45 8.43 -13.90 9.78
C ASN A 45 8.20 -12.61 9.02
N LYS A 46 7.36 -12.69 8.01
CA LYS A 46 7.11 -11.54 7.16
C LYS A 46 5.86 -10.76 7.52
N ARG A 47 5.21 -11.10 8.61
CA ARG A 47 3.98 -10.44 8.96
C ARG A 47 4.17 -9.47 10.10
N LEU A 48 3.49 -8.36 10.03
CA LEU A 48 3.47 -7.35 11.07
C LEU A 48 2.02 -7.13 11.48
N ASN A 49 1.82 -6.42 12.57
CA ASN A 49 0.47 -6.16 13.06
C ASN A 49 0.11 -4.68 12.97
N VAL A 50 0.81 -3.95 12.14
CA VAL A 50 0.62 -2.50 12.06
C VAL A 50 -0.79 -2.13 11.66
N LEU A 51 -1.39 -2.89 10.76
CA LEU A 51 -2.73 -2.59 10.27
C LEU A 51 -3.76 -3.58 10.81
N ASN A 52 -3.48 -4.18 11.94
CA ASN A 52 -4.40 -5.12 12.52
C ASN A 52 -5.74 -4.44 12.80
N GLY A 53 -6.81 -5.06 12.39
CA GLY A 53 -8.15 -4.49 12.56
C GLY A 53 -8.54 -3.48 11.50
N LYS A 54 -7.67 -3.24 10.52
CA LYS A 54 -7.99 -2.32 9.43
C LYS A 54 -8.37 -3.09 8.18
N THR A 55 -9.16 -2.49 7.34
CA THR A 55 -9.53 -3.06 6.06
C THR A 55 -8.93 -2.22 4.96
N GLN A 56 -8.20 -2.89 4.07
CA GLN A 56 -7.60 -2.23 2.92
C GLN A 56 -8.42 -2.60 1.70
N ILE A 57 -8.89 -1.60 0.97
CA ILE A 57 -9.65 -1.84 -0.24
C ILE A 57 -8.83 -1.31 -1.41
N ASN A 58 -8.53 -2.19 -2.36
CA ASN A 58 -7.78 -1.82 -3.55
C ASN A 58 -8.76 -1.73 -4.70
N LEU A 59 -8.88 -0.55 -5.29
CA LEU A 59 -9.77 -0.33 -6.43
C LEU A 59 -8.91 -0.10 -7.65
N PHE A 60 -9.02 -0.98 -8.63
CA PHE A 60 -8.23 -0.87 -9.83
C PHE A 60 -9.13 -0.71 -11.04
N PHE A 61 -8.83 0.28 -11.86
CA PHE A 61 -9.61 0.53 -13.06
C PHE A 61 -8.89 0.07 -14.32
N GLU A 62 -7.68 -0.41 -14.18
CA GLU A 62 -6.92 -0.93 -15.30
C GLU A 62 -6.40 -2.32 -14.96
N PRO A 63 -6.24 -3.18 -15.95
CA PRO A 63 -5.75 -4.53 -15.69
C PRO A 63 -4.26 -4.49 -15.39
N SER A 64 -3.91 -4.49 -14.15
CA SER A 64 -2.53 -4.48 -13.73
C SER A 64 -2.33 -5.50 -12.64
N THR A 65 -2.19 -6.75 -13.03
CA THR A 65 -2.08 -7.85 -12.09
C THR A 65 -0.92 -7.69 -11.13
N ARG A 66 0.22 -7.23 -11.66
CA ARG A 66 1.39 -7.09 -10.83
C ARG A 66 1.18 -6.04 -9.73
N THR A 67 0.61 -4.91 -10.11
CA THR A 67 0.35 -3.86 -9.14
C THR A 67 -0.68 -4.31 -8.12
N GLN A 68 -1.75 -4.95 -8.57
CA GLN A 68 -2.77 -5.45 -7.67
C GLN A 68 -2.18 -6.43 -6.68
N SER A 69 -1.35 -7.35 -7.15
CA SER A 69 -0.75 -8.35 -6.28
C SER A 69 0.19 -7.73 -5.26
N SER A 70 0.93 -6.71 -5.66
CA SER A 70 1.85 -6.06 -4.74
C SER A 70 1.12 -5.36 -3.61
N PHE A 71 0.06 -4.64 -3.91
CA PHE A 71 -0.70 -3.95 -2.88
C PHE A 71 -1.44 -4.93 -1.99
N GLU A 72 -1.97 -5.99 -2.57
CA GLU A 72 -2.67 -6.98 -1.79
C GLU A 72 -1.73 -7.67 -0.82
N LEU A 73 -0.57 -8.08 -1.29
CA LEU A 73 0.39 -8.76 -0.45
C LEU A 73 0.91 -7.83 0.65
N ALA A 74 1.16 -6.58 0.32
CA ALA A 74 1.65 -5.62 1.30
C ALA A 74 0.65 -5.44 2.43
N GLY A 75 -0.63 -5.29 2.09
CA GLY A 75 -1.65 -5.12 3.11
C GLY A 75 -1.76 -6.33 4.02
N LYS A 76 -1.71 -7.52 3.44
CA LYS A 76 -1.81 -8.73 4.22
C LYS A 76 -0.61 -8.90 5.15
N ARG A 77 0.56 -8.57 4.67
CA ARG A 77 1.76 -8.68 5.51
C ARG A 77 1.78 -7.66 6.64
N LEU A 78 1.07 -6.55 6.48
CA LEU A 78 0.95 -5.57 7.54
C LEU A 78 -0.19 -5.87 8.51
N GLY A 79 -0.93 -6.93 8.26
CA GLY A 79 -1.98 -7.37 9.16
C GLY A 79 -3.38 -6.91 8.81
N ALA A 80 -3.56 -6.27 7.66
CA ALA A 80 -4.88 -5.79 7.27
C ALA A 80 -5.70 -6.89 6.63
N ASP A 81 -7.00 -6.71 6.65
CA ASP A 81 -7.89 -7.50 5.83
C ASP A 81 -7.91 -6.81 4.48
N VAL A 82 -7.69 -7.54 3.41
CA VAL A 82 -7.54 -6.92 2.11
C VAL A 82 -8.62 -7.39 1.15
N MET A 83 -9.20 -6.43 0.44
CA MET A 83 -10.20 -6.71 -0.56
C MET A 83 -9.80 -5.97 -1.83
N SER A 84 -9.70 -6.67 -2.95
CA SER A 84 -9.34 -6.04 -4.22
C SER A 84 -10.49 -6.13 -5.19
N VAL A 85 -10.77 -5.02 -5.87
CA VAL A 85 -11.86 -4.95 -6.83
C VAL A 85 -11.32 -4.37 -8.12
N SER A 86 -11.61 -5.03 -9.22
CA SER A 86 -11.22 -4.54 -10.52
C SER A 86 -12.46 -4.10 -11.26
N TYR A 87 -12.42 -2.88 -11.75
CA TYR A 87 -13.57 -2.35 -12.45
C TYR A 87 -13.48 -2.47 -13.97
N THR A 88 -12.41 -3.10 -14.46
CA THR A 88 -12.28 -3.22 -15.90
C THR A 88 -13.40 -4.02 -16.51
N HIS A 89 -13.83 -5.06 -15.82
CA HIS A 89 -14.93 -5.86 -16.35
C HIS A 89 -16.26 -5.18 -16.14
N LEU A 90 -16.38 -4.39 -15.11
CA LEU A 90 -17.65 -3.78 -14.79
C LEU A 90 -17.96 -2.58 -15.65
N THR A 91 -16.93 -1.89 -16.08
CA THR A 91 -17.18 -0.68 -16.82
C THR A 91 -17.23 -0.89 -18.29
N LEU A 92 -16.56 -1.89 -18.80
CA LEU A 92 -16.54 -2.09 -20.22
C LEU A 92 -17.90 -2.16 -20.86
N PRO A 93 -18.80 -2.91 -20.37
CA PRO A 93 -20.07 -3.01 -21.04
C PRO A 93 -20.79 -1.69 -21.14
N THR A 94 -20.56 -0.83 -20.20
CA THR A 94 -21.27 0.41 -20.22
C THR A 94 -20.54 1.44 -21.03
N THR A 95 -19.22 1.41 -20.97
CA THR A 95 -18.53 2.45 -21.66
C THR A 95 -18.39 2.15 -23.07
N THR A 96 -18.32 0.93 -23.39
CA THR A 96 -18.12 0.66 -24.72
C THR A 96 -19.25 0.77 -25.43
N SER A 97 -20.10 0.66 -24.77
CA SER A 97 -21.22 0.83 -25.38
C SER A 97 -20.89 1.99 -25.96
N VAL A 98 -20.16 2.19 -25.58
CA VAL A 98 -19.66 3.04 -25.95
C VAL A 98 -19.28 2.93 -26.73
#